data_76ec19c680b057beb37eeab186134f45
#
_entry.id   76ec19c680b057beb37eeab186134f45
#
_cell.length_a   1.000
_cell.length_b   1.000
_cell.length_c   1.000
_cell.angle_alpha   90.00
_cell.angle_beta   90.00
_cell.angle_gamma   90.00
#
_symmetry.space_group_name_H-M   'P 1'
#
loop_
_entity.id
_entity.type
_entity.pdbx_description
1 polymer ?
#
loop_
_entity_poly.entity_id
_entity_poly.type
_entity_poly.pdbx_seq_one_letter_code
_entity_poly.pdbx_strand_id
1 'polypeptide(L)'
;FKGVTQMIGRLNHVAIAVPDLGAATACYRDTMGATVSEPLDLPSHGVTTVFVELPNTKLELLHPLGDDSPIAKFLERNPGGGIHHICYDVDDIYAARDRLESNGMRVLGEGEPSIGAHNKPVIFLHPKDFAGTLIELEQA
;
A
#
# COMPACT_ATOMS: atom_id res chain seq x y z
N PHE A 1 13.62 4.62 -23.37
CA PHE A 1 12.23 4.29 -23.62
C PHE A 1 11.55 5.32 -24.51
N LYS A 2 12.13 5.55 -25.69
CA LYS A 2 11.54 6.48 -26.67
C LYS A 2 10.15 6.02 -27.09
N GLY A 3 9.20 6.96 -27.14
CA GLY A 3 7.84 6.68 -27.56
C GLY A 3 6.93 6.10 -26.49
N VAL A 4 7.45 5.88 -25.27
CA VAL A 4 6.66 5.38 -24.15
C VAL A 4 6.56 6.45 -23.08
N THR A 5 5.33 6.88 -22.76
CA THR A 5 5.10 7.79 -21.65
C THR A 5 5.23 7.01 -20.35
N GLN A 6 6.11 7.47 -19.47
CA GLN A 6 6.27 6.86 -18.15
C GLN A 6 5.02 7.15 -17.32
N MET A 7 4.36 6.10 -16.84
CA MET A 7 3.14 6.21 -16.06
C MET A 7 3.42 6.20 -14.57
N ILE A 8 4.18 5.19 -14.09
CA ILE A 8 4.51 5.11 -12.67
C ILE A 8 5.70 6.02 -12.37
N GLY A 9 5.60 6.71 -11.25
CA GLY A 9 6.65 7.61 -10.76
C GLY A 9 7.40 6.98 -9.60
N ARG A 10 7.45 7.72 -8.49
CA ARG A 10 8.22 7.32 -7.32
C ARG A 10 7.61 6.12 -6.61
N LEU A 11 8.46 5.35 -5.93
CA LEU A 11 8.01 4.38 -4.94
C LEU A 11 7.46 5.18 -3.75
N ASN A 12 6.14 5.15 -3.59
CA ASN A 12 5.46 5.88 -2.51
C ASN A 12 5.73 5.21 -1.17
N HIS A 13 5.48 3.90 -1.09
CA HIS A 13 5.77 3.12 0.11
C HIS A 13 5.77 1.62 -0.16
N VAL A 14 6.33 0.88 0.80
CA VAL A 14 6.19 -0.56 0.92
C VAL A 14 5.36 -0.82 2.17
N ALA A 15 4.25 -1.55 2.02
CA ALA A 15 3.35 -1.85 3.13
C ALA A 15 3.64 -3.23 3.70
N ILE A 16 3.78 -3.29 5.01
CA ILE A 16 4.11 -4.51 5.76
C ILE A 16 3.00 -4.77 6.77
N ALA A 17 2.35 -5.92 6.64
CA ALA A 17 1.37 -6.38 7.62
C ALA A 17 2.10 -6.91 8.85
N VAL A 18 1.71 -6.45 10.03
CA VAL A 18 2.36 -6.80 11.29
C VAL A 18 1.35 -7.33 12.30
N PRO A 19 1.67 -8.43 13.01
CA PRO A 19 0.76 -8.99 14.00
C PRO A 19 0.67 -8.16 15.28
N ASP A 20 1.69 -7.34 15.56
CA ASP A 20 1.74 -6.46 16.75
C ASP A 20 2.31 -5.11 16.31
N LEU A 21 1.41 -4.14 16.13
CA LEU A 21 1.79 -2.82 15.64
C LEU A 21 2.71 -2.08 16.60
N GLY A 22 2.44 -2.18 17.90
CA GLY A 22 3.28 -1.53 18.91
C GLY A 22 4.70 -2.07 18.93
N ALA A 23 4.85 -3.39 18.85
CA ALA A 23 6.16 -4.03 18.80
C ALA A 23 6.93 -3.69 17.53
N ALA A 24 6.25 -3.71 16.38
CA ALA A 24 6.86 -3.36 15.10
C ALA A 24 7.29 -1.89 15.08
N THR A 25 6.44 -1.00 15.55
CA THR A 25 6.75 0.44 15.65
C THR A 25 7.97 0.67 16.54
N ALA A 26 8.01 0.04 17.70
CA ALA A 26 9.14 0.16 18.63
C ALA A 26 10.43 -0.38 18.01
N CYS A 27 10.36 -1.47 17.26
CA CYS A 27 11.52 -2.04 16.59
C CYS A 27 12.14 -1.02 15.60
N TYR A 28 11.32 -0.41 14.76
CA TYR A 28 11.83 0.59 13.81
C TYR A 28 12.30 1.86 14.49
N ARG A 29 11.54 2.37 15.47
CA ARG A 29 11.88 3.60 16.17
C ARG A 29 13.11 3.44 17.07
N ASP A 30 13.10 2.43 17.93
CA ASP A 30 14.08 2.31 19.03
C ASP A 30 15.29 1.48 18.63
N THR A 31 15.10 0.36 17.92
CA THR A 31 16.19 -0.52 17.53
C THR A 31 16.89 -0.03 16.27
N MET A 32 16.12 0.38 15.26
CA MET A 32 16.66 0.81 13.98
C MET A 32 16.86 2.33 13.87
N GLY A 33 16.38 3.09 14.85
CA GLY A 33 16.59 4.54 14.90
C GLY A 33 15.79 5.32 13.85
N ALA A 34 14.68 4.78 13.37
CA ALA A 34 13.86 5.43 12.35
C ALA A 34 12.87 6.43 12.97
N THR A 35 12.45 7.40 12.16
CA THR A 35 11.35 8.29 12.49
C THR A 35 10.03 7.59 12.15
N VAL A 36 9.13 7.52 13.11
CA VAL A 36 7.82 6.87 12.92
C VAL A 36 6.70 7.86 13.21
N SER A 37 5.58 7.69 12.49
CA SER A 37 4.38 8.51 12.71
C SER A 37 3.57 8.02 13.89
N GLU A 38 2.58 8.82 14.31
CA GLU A 38 1.52 8.35 15.19
C GLU A 38 0.62 7.37 14.44
N PRO A 39 -0.03 6.43 15.15
CA PRO A 39 -1.00 5.53 14.53
C PRO A 39 -2.18 6.30 13.92
N LEU A 40 -2.62 5.85 12.75
CA LEU A 40 -3.77 6.41 12.05
C LEU A 40 -4.76 5.28 11.76
N ASP A 41 -5.98 5.43 12.25
CA ASP A 41 -7.07 4.50 11.97
C ASP A 41 -7.75 4.84 10.64
N LEU A 42 -7.89 3.83 9.78
CA LEU A 42 -8.58 3.91 8.50
C LEU A 42 -9.69 2.86 8.45
N PRO A 43 -10.85 3.13 9.10
CA PRO A 43 -11.92 2.13 9.20
C PRO A 43 -12.44 1.65 7.85
N SER A 44 -12.48 2.52 6.84
CA SER A 44 -12.93 2.15 5.49
C SER A 44 -12.00 1.16 4.80
N HIS A 45 -10.74 1.11 5.21
CA HIS A 45 -9.74 0.16 4.70
C HIS A 45 -9.52 -1.02 5.65
N GLY A 46 -10.12 -0.98 6.85
CA GLY A 46 -9.98 -2.03 7.85
C GLY A 46 -8.58 -2.13 8.45
N VAL A 47 -7.86 -1.01 8.56
CA VAL A 47 -6.47 -1.01 9.07
C VAL A 47 -6.21 0.15 10.02
N THR A 48 -5.27 -0.07 10.93
CA THR A 48 -4.52 0.98 11.63
C THR A 48 -3.12 0.97 11.05
N THR A 49 -2.60 2.14 10.70
CA THR A 49 -1.32 2.27 10.02
C THR A 49 -0.35 3.17 10.77
N VAL A 50 0.95 2.85 10.67
CA VAL A 50 2.06 3.69 11.12
C VAL A 50 3.02 3.82 9.96
N PHE A 51 3.47 5.05 9.68
CA PHE A 51 4.49 5.29 8.66
C PHE A 51 5.87 5.35 9.27
N VAL A 52 6.83 4.69 8.61
CA VAL A 52 8.26 4.73 8.94
C VAL A 52 8.94 5.54 7.84
N GLU A 53 9.48 6.70 8.17
CA GLU A 53 10.13 7.60 7.20
C GLU A 53 11.54 7.15 6.91
N LEU A 54 11.88 7.02 5.62
CA LEU A 54 13.21 6.73 5.12
C LEU A 54 13.67 7.88 4.22
N PRO A 55 14.98 8.04 3.97
CA PRO A 55 15.48 9.13 3.12
C PRO A 55 14.91 9.12 1.70
N ASN A 56 14.57 7.96 1.15
CA ASN A 56 14.17 7.79 -0.24
C ASN A 56 12.72 7.34 -0.43
N THR A 57 12.05 6.88 0.62
CA THR A 57 10.66 6.43 0.58
C THR A 57 10.15 6.29 2.01
N LYS A 58 9.11 5.51 2.21
CA LYS A 58 8.62 5.17 3.55
C LYS A 58 8.05 3.76 3.56
N LEU A 59 7.94 3.19 4.74
CA LEU A 59 7.22 1.95 4.96
C LEU A 59 5.86 2.29 5.58
N GLU A 60 4.88 1.46 5.32
CA GLU A 60 3.59 1.52 6.00
C GLU A 60 3.39 0.23 6.78
N LEU A 61 3.36 0.33 8.11
CA LEU A 61 3.06 -0.82 8.96
C LEU A 61 1.54 -0.92 9.10
N LEU A 62 0.97 -2.07 8.77
CA LEU A 62 -0.47 -2.30 8.76
C LEU A 62 -0.86 -3.30 9.82
N HIS A 63 -1.89 -2.98 10.60
CA HIS A 63 -2.50 -3.88 11.56
C HIS A 63 -4.01 -3.90 11.33
N PRO A 64 -4.69 -5.05 11.52
CA PRO A 64 -6.14 -5.12 11.29
C PRO A 64 -6.93 -4.18 12.20
N LEU A 65 -7.93 -3.53 11.63
CA LEU A 65 -8.93 -2.76 12.35
C LEU A 65 -10.30 -3.33 11.97
N GLY A 66 -10.93 -4.01 12.93
CA GLY A 66 -12.18 -4.72 12.69
C GLY A 66 -11.99 -6.17 12.23
N ASP A 67 -13.06 -6.96 12.40
CA ASP A 67 -13.02 -8.41 12.15
C ASP A 67 -12.98 -8.76 10.66
N ASP A 68 -13.49 -7.89 9.80
CA ASP A 68 -13.56 -8.11 8.35
C ASP A 68 -12.35 -7.55 7.61
N SER A 69 -11.30 -7.20 8.32
CA SER A 69 -10.10 -6.61 7.72
C SER A 69 -9.41 -7.57 6.75
N PRO A 70 -9.06 -7.10 5.53
CA PRO A 70 -8.24 -7.92 4.61
C PRO A 70 -6.85 -8.23 5.19
N ILE A 71 -6.35 -7.39 6.09
CA ILE A 71 -5.08 -7.62 6.76
C ILE A 71 -5.19 -8.75 7.78
N ALA A 72 -6.34 -8.90 8.44
CA ALA A 72 -6.58 -10.05 9.32
C ALA A 72 -6.46 -11.36 8.55
N LYS A 73 -7.05 -11.43 7.34
CA LYS A 73 -6.96 -12.61 6.47
C LYS A 73 -5.53 -12.88 6.01
N PHE A 74 -4.79 -11.82 5.70
CA PHE A 74 -3.38 -11.95 5.32
C PHE A 74 -2.56 -12.53 6.48
N LEU A 75 -2.79 -12.06 7.70
CA LEU A 75 -2.07 -12.53 8.89
C LEU A 75 -2.45 -13.95 9.29
N GLU A 76 -3.66 -14.42 8.97
CA GLU A 76 -4.02 -15.83 9.14
C GLU A 76 -3.10 -16.75 8.32
N ARG A 77 -2.74 -16.33 7.11
CA ARG A 77 -1.85 -17.08 6.22
C ARG A 77 -0.37 -16.81 6.52
N ASN A 78 -0.07 -15.66 7.11
CA ASN A 78 1.28 -15.21 7.41
C ASN A 78 1.34 -14.71 8.85
N PRO A 79 1.32 -15.63 9.86
CA PRO A 79 1.21 -15.23 11.27
C PRO A 79 2.34 -14.34 11.78
N GLY A 80 3.52 -14.43 11.17
CA GLY A 80 4.66 -13.57 11.50
C GLY A 80 4.68 -12.23 10.78
N GLY A 81 3.66 -11.97 9.94
CA GLY A 81 3.62 -10.78 9.11
C GLY A 81 4.31 -10.96 7.78
N GLY A 82 4.47 -9.88 7.04
CA GLY A 82 5.14 -9.89 5.75
C GLY A 82 4.76 -8.69 4.91
N ILE A 83 5.45 -8.51 3.78
CA ILE A 83 5.12 -7.46 2.81
C ILE A 83 3.73 -7.74 2.24
N HIS A 84 2.85 -6.76 2.33
CA HIS A 84 1.48 -6.85 1.84
C HIS A 84 1.33 -6.26 0.44
N HIS A 85 1.88 -5.06 0.23
CA HIS A 85 1.81 -4.43 -1.10
C HIS A 85 2.91 -3.38 -1.29
N ILE A 86 3.05 -2.94 -2.54
CA ILE A 86 3.97 -1.87 -2.94
C ILE A 86 3.13 -0.80 -3.62
N CYS A 87 3.36 0.46 -3.26
CA CYS A 87 2.64 1.60 -3.82
C CYS A 87 3.55 2.49 -4.65
N TYR A 88 3.09 2.84 -5.84
CA TYR A 88 3.76 3.81 -6.74
C TYR A 88 2.89 5.04 -6.91
N ASP A 89 3.53 6.20 -7.06
CA ASP A 89 2.86 7.44 -7.45
C ASP A 89 2.52 7.42 -8.93
N VAL A 90 1.38 8.02 -9.29
CA VAL A 90 1.02 8.32 -10.67
C VAL A 90 0.52 9.75 -10.77
N ASP A 91 0.74 10.39 -11.91
CA ASP A 91 0.28 11.79 -12.11
C ASP A 91 -1.22 11.89 -12.30
N ASP A 92 -1.84 10.89 -12.94
CA ASP A 92 -3.26 10.86 -13.23
C ASP A 92 -3.79 9.44 -13.02
N ILE A 93 -4.49 9.24 -11.91
CA ILE A 93 -4.97 7.92 -11.50
C ILE A 93 -6.01 7.35 -12.48
N TYR A 94 -6.82 8.20 -13.11
CA TYR A 94 -7.83 7.75 -14.08
C TYR A 94 -7.17 7.34 -15.39
N ALA A 95 -6.18 8.11 -15.86
CA ALA A 95 -5.41 7.74 -17.04
C ALA A 95 -4.61 6.46 -16.83
N ALA A 96 -4.05 6.29 -15.62
CA ALA A 96 -3.34 5.07 -15.24
C ALA A 96 -4.27 3.85 -15.25
N ARG A 97 -5.46 3.98 -14.66
CA ARG A 97 -6.48 2.93 -14.68
C ARG A 97 -6.84 2.54 -16.10
N ASP A 98 -7.15 3.51 -16.95
CA ASP A 98 -7.57 3.27 -18.32
C ASP A 98 -6.48 2.58 -19.14
N ARG A 99 -5.23 3.00 -18.96
CA ARG A 99 -4.08 2.38 -19.63
C ARG A 99 -3.89 0.93 -19.21
N LEU A 100 -4.02 0.64 -17.92
CA LEU A 100 -3.87 -0.71 -17.37
C LEU A 100 -4.99 -1.63 -17.89
N GLU A 101 -6.23 -1.17 -17.83
CA GLU A 101 -7.37 -1.93 -18.33
C GLU A 101 -7.27 -2.19 -19.82
N SER A 102 -6.81 -1.20 -20.61
CA SER A 102 -6.58 -1.35 -22.05
C SER A 102 -5.50 -2.39 -22.37
N ASN A 103 -4.60 -2.66 -21.42
CA ASN A 103 -3.57 -3.68 -21.56
C ASN A 103 -3.96 -5.02 -20.89
N GLY A 104 -5.24 -5.18 -20.53
CA GLY A 104 -5.74 -6.44 -19.96
C GLY A 104 -5.42 -6.64 -18.48
N MET A 105 -4.93 -5.62 -17.80
CA MET A 105 -4.65 -5.71 -16.36
C MET A 105 -5.92 -5.48 -15.55
N ARG A 106 -6.02 -6.14 -14.40
CA ARG A 106 -7.23 -6.11 -13.58
C ARG A 106 -7.08 -5.11 -12.43
N VAL A 107 -7.97 -4.13 -12.41
CA VAL A 107 -8.12 -3.20 -11.27
C VAL A 107 -9.11 -3.84 -10.31
N LEU A 108 -8.71 -3.98 -9.04
CA LEU A 108 -9.55 -4.60 -8.01
C LEU A 108 -10.73 -3.69 -7.62
N GLY A 109 -11.76 -4.30 -7.04
CA GLY A 109 -12.97 -3.61 -6.68
C GLY A 109 -13.81 -3.29 -7.92
N GLU A 110 -14.45 -2.12 -7.91
CA GLU A 110 -15.33 -1.68 -9.00
C GLU A 110 -14.62 -0.85 -10.06
N GLY A 111 -13.28 -0.76 -9.98
CA GLY A 111 -12.49 0.03 -10.92
C GLY A 111 -12.47 1.53 -10.64
N GLU A 112 -13.17 1.98 -9.60
CA GLU A 112 -13.16 3.37 -9.20
C GLU A 112 -12.12 3.61 -8.09
N PRO A 113 -11.36 4.72 -8.16
CA PRO A 113 -10.44 5.05 -7.09
C PRO A 113 -11.14 5.26 -5.75
N SER A 114 -10.50 4.81 -4.67
CA SER A 114 -10.90 5.11 -3.29
C SER A 114 -9.91 6.09 -2.68
N ILE A 115 -10.21 6.59 -1.47
CA ILE A 115 -9.32 7.52 -0.79
C ILE A 115 -8.45 6.73 0.19
N GLY A 116 -7.13 6.86 0.04
CA GLY A 116 -6.16 6.16 0.87
C GLY A 116 -5.66 6.96 2.08
N ALA A 117 -4.58 6.46 2.69
CA ALA A 117 -4.03 7.00 3.94
C ALA A 117 -3.56 8.46 3.85
N HIS A 118 -3.15 8.91 2.66
CA HIS A 118 -2.70 10.28 2.43
C HIS A 118 -3.82 11.21 1.96
N ASN A 119 -5.08 10.77 2.05
CA ASN A 119 -6.24 11.50 1.59
C ASN A 119 -6.21 11.79 0.07
N LYS A 120 -5.65 10.86 -0.69
CA LYS A 120 -5.54 10.92 -2.15
C LYS A 120 -6.17 9.71 -2.79
N PRO A 121 -6.63 9.82 -4.05
CA PRO A 121 -7.20 8.66 -4.76
C PRO A 121 -6.18 7.55 -4.97
N VAL A 122 -6.60 6.31 -4.73
CA VAL A 122 -5.78 5.12 -4.92
C VAL A 122 -6.57 4.04 -5.66
N ILE A 123 -5.86 3.16 -6.36
CA ILE A 123 -6.39 1.91 -6.92
C ILE A 123 -5.45 0.77 -6.57
N PHE A 124 -6.00 -0.45 -6.51
CA PHE A 124 -5.23 -1.68 -6.30
C PHE A 124 -5.33 -2.55 -7.55
N LEU A 125 -4.22 -3.21 -7.88
CA LEU A 125 -4.09 -4.05 -9.07
C LEU A 125 -3.91 -5.51 -8.66
N HIS A 126 -4.52 -6.42 -9.44
CA HIS A 126 -4.52 -7.83 -9.11
C HIS A 126 -3.10 -8.43 -9.11
N PRO A 127 -2.70 -9.11 -8.02
CA PRO A 127 -1.32 -9.63 -7.91
C PRO A 127 -0.92 -10.62 -9.00
N LYS A 128 -1.86 -11.37 -9.59
CA LYS A 128 -1.54 -12.29 -10.68
C LYS A 128 -1.01 -11.61 -11.93
N ASP A 129 -1.31 -10.31 -12.11
CA ASP A 129 -0.82 -9.54 -13.24
C ASP A 129 0.55 -8.92 -12.97
N PHE A 130 1.05 -8.99 -11.73
CA PHE A 130 2.26 -8.31 -11.27
C PHE A 130 3.17 -9.23 -10.47
N ALA A 131 3.41 -10.43 -10.99
CA ALA A 131 4.35 -11.42 -10.42
C ALA A 131 4.04 -11.78 -8.95
N GLY A 132 2.75 -11.88 -8.61
CA GLY A 132 2.32 -12.25 -7.27
C GLY A 132 2.33 -11.11 -6.26
N THR A 133 2.58 -9.88 -6.72
CA THR A 133 2.68 -8.70 -5.85
C THR A 133 1.42 -7.85 -5.98
N LEU A 134 0.74 -7.59 -4.87
CA LEU A 134 -0.34 -6.62 -4.82
C LEU A 134 0.23 -5.23 -5.01
N ILE A 135 -0.25 -4.49 -6.01
CA ILE A 135 0.22 -3.15 -6.34
C ILE A 135 -0.87 -2.14 -6.00
N GLU A 136 -0.47 -1.07 -5.35
CA GLU A 136 -1.28 0.13 -5.15
C GLU A 136 -0.73 1.26 -6.01
N LEU A 137 -1.61 2.02 -6.64
CA LEU A 137 -1.24 3.29 -7.28
C LEU A 137 -1.93 4.42 -6.54
N GLU A 138 -1.19 5.48 -6.28
CA GLU A 138 -1.69 6.66 -5.58
C GLU A 138 -1.50 7.90 -6.45
N GLN A 139 -2.53 8.75 -6.52
CA GLN A 139 -2.46 10.04 -7.19
C GLN A 139 -1.41 10.92 -6.50
N ALA A 140 -0.46 11.38 -7.25
CA ALA A 140 0.59 12.27 -6.75
C ALA A 140 0.06 13.65 -6.32
#